data_b55f38608083aa11316d00d131bb4ee2
#
_entry.id   b55f38608083aa11316d00d131bb4ee2
#
_cell.length_a   1.000
_cell.length_b   1.000
_cell.length_c   1.000
_cell.angle_alpha   90.00
_cell.angle_beta   90.00
_cell.angle_gamma   90.00
#
_symmetry.space_group_name_H-M   'P 1'
#
loop_
_entity.id
_entity.type
_entity.pdbx_description
1 polymer ?
#
loop_
_entity_poly.entity_id
_entity_poly.type
_entity_poly.pdbx_seq_one_letter_code
_entity_poly.pdbx_strand_id
1 'polypeptide(L)'
;MRKTVRSVLYLSLLWTTPALAQGLSAKWEELTAADFVRALEAAAGTCALPLGIIEKHGPSGPLGTDLINVRHVTGLAAAEEYTVIFPEYYVGQIFEAEHQPGTIAYSSRLQLDMLQETVSEMGRNGCRKIILVKGHGGNNSLLPYFAQTQLDSPRDYIVYAVMGGGEMDSMPEAARPSRPGVDGHGGEGEISNVMASRPGLARPERAAAESGADQARLNLPDGVYTGIWWYAKFPNHYEGNAAGATVARGQATLRVAARRLAEAIRAIKRDEVGPRLQREFFERMAKPTPPREQD
;
A
#
# COMPACT_ATOMS: atom_id res chain seq x y z
N MET A 1 39.08 12.53 -48.25
CA MET A 1 38.65 12.34 -46.86
C MET A 1 37.15 12.06 -46.85
N ARG A 2 36.71 10.79 -46.73
CA ARG A 2 35.31 10.40 -46.65
C ARG A 2 34.93 10.27 -45.19
N LYS A 3 33.95 11.08 -44.70
CA LYS A 3 33.37 10.98 -43.36
C LYS A 3 32.30 9.91 -43.36
N THR A 4 32.54 8.83 -42.65
CA THR A 4 31.58 7.76 -42.41
C THR A 4 30.64 8.18 -41.25
N VAL A 5 29.37 8.44 -41.56
CA VAL A 5 28.34 8.69 -40.54
C VAL A 5 27.88 7.33 -40.04
N ARG A 6 28.13 7.02 -38.77
CA ARG A 6 27.54 5.87 -38.07
C ARG A 6 26.14 6.25 -37.55
N SER A 7 25.13 5.74 -38.18
CA SER A 7 23.76 5.81 -37.67
C SER A 7 23.60 4.85 -36.48
N VAL A 8 23.35 5.41 -35.31
CA VAL A 8 22.97 4.64 -34.12
C VAL A 8 21.47 4.39 -34.20
N LEU A 9 21.09 3.15 -34.44
CA LEU A 9 19.70 2.71 -34.36
C LEU A 9 19.32 2.61 -32.88
N TYR A 10 18.48 3.53 -32.40
CA TYR A 10 17.79 3.36 -31.12
C TYR A 10 16.68 2.33 -31.29
N LEU A 11 16.91 1.12 -30.80
CA LEU A 11 15.86 0.10 -30.65
C LEU A 11 14.96 0.54 -29.47
N SER A 12 13.83 1.16 -29.77
CA SER A 12 12.77 1.38 -28.78
C SER A 12 12.17 0.00 -28.44
N LEU A 13 12.55 -0.56 -27.29
CA LEU A 13 11.83 -1.69 -26.70
C LEU A 13 10.41 -1.21 -26.31
N LEU A 14 9.47 -1.41 -27.18
CA LEU A 14 8.05 -1.37 -26.86
C LEU A 14 7.78 -2.51 -25.86
N TRP A 15 7.56 -2.17 -24.61
CA TRP A 15 7.13 -3.09 -23.56
C TRP A 15 5.68 -3.49 -23.84
N THR A 16 5.50 -4.62 -24.50
CA THR A 16 4.18 -5.25 -24.64
C THR A 16 3.84 -5.86 -23.27
N THR A 17 2.71 -5.47 -22.68
CA THR A 17 2.03 -6.31 -21.67
C THR A 17 1.98 -7.74 -22.22
N PRO A 18 2.38 -8.75 -21.45
CA PRO A 18 2.40 -10.11 -21.99
C PRO A 18 1.00 -10.45 -22.51
N ALA A 19 0.94 -11.00 -23.72
CA ALA A 19 -0.31 -11.39 -24.40
C ALA A 19 -1.20 -12.28 -23.49
N LEU A 20 -0.64 -12.94 -22.51
CA LEU A 20 -1.29 -13.77 -21.50
C LEU A 20 -2.27 -13.00 -20.59
N ALA A 21 -2.05 -11.70 -20.32
CA ALA A 21 -2.92 -10.90 -19.45
C ALA A 21 -4.11 -10.27 -20.21
N GLN A 22 -4.12 -10.35 -21.54
CA GLN A 22 -5.13 -9.66 -22.33
C GLN A 22 -6.54 -10.25 -22.07
N GLY A 23 -7.42 -9.40 -21.49
CA GLY A 23 -8.80 -9.77 -21.17
C GLY A 23 -8.99 -10.43 -19.80
N LEU A 24 -7.93 -10.64 -18.99
CA LEU A 24 -8.07 -11.15 -17.63
C LEU A 24 -8.27 -10.01 -16.62
N SER A 25 -9.22 -10.16 -15.70
CA SER A 25 -9.29 -9.26 -14.52
C SER A 25 -8.03 -9.40 -13.69
N ALA A 26 -7.57 -8.28 -13.11
CA ALA A 26 -6.52 -8.33 -12.10
C ALA A 26 -7.03 -8.76 -10.73
N LYS A 27 -8.33 -8.66 -10.46
CA LYS A 27 -8.93 -8.97 -9.18
C LYS A 27 -9.19 -10.46 -9.04
N TRP A 28 -8.65 -11.05 -8.00
CA TRP A 28 -8.75 -12.48 -7.70
C TRP A 28 -10.18 -13.00 -7.70
N GLU A 29 -11.08 -12.28 -7.01
CA GLU A 29 -12.49 -12.65 -6.86
C GLU A 29 -13.30 -12.59 -8.16
N GLU A 30 -12.77 -11.98 -9.21
CA GLU A 30 -13.41 -11.89 -10.53
C GLU A 30 -12.92 -12.97 -11.52
N LEU A 31 -11.94 -13.79 -11.10
CA LEU A 31 -11.34 -14.84 -11.94
C LEU A 31 -12.02 -16.19 -11.72
N THR A 32 -12.24 -16.94 -12.79
CA THR A 32 -12.50 -18.37 -12.66
C THR A 32 -11.22 -19.11 -12.23
N ALA A 33 -11.33 -20.33 -11.72
CA ALA A 33 -10.14 -21.10 -11.31
C ALA A 33 -9.13 -21.28 -12.47
N ALA A 34 -9.59 -21.50 -13.70
CA ALA A 34 -8.73 -21.62 -14.87
C ALA A 34 -8.08 -20.27 -15.26
N ASP A 35 -8.84 -19.16 -15.14
CA ASP A 35 -8.32 -17.81 -15.40
C ASP A 35 -7.31 -17.39 -14.34
N PHE A 36 -7.50 -17.81 -13.09
CA PHE A 36 -6.57 -17.53 -12.00
C PHE A 36 -5.17 -18.11 -12.29
N VAL A 37 -5.08 -19.35 -12.78
CA VAL A 37 -3.80 -19.95 -13.17
C VAL A 37 -3.12 -19.11 -14.27
N ARG A 38 -3.86 -18.71 -15.30
CA ARG A 38 -3.33 -17.85 -16.37
C ARG A 38 -2.92 -16.46 -15.86
N ALA A 39 -3.70 -15.92 -14.94
CA ALA A 39 -3.40 -14.64 -14.31
C ALA A 39 -2.11 -14.65 -13.50
N LEU A 40 -1.85 -15.73 -12.75
CA LEU A 40 -0.59 -15.94 -12.02
C LEU A 40 0.61 -16.04 -12.98
N GLU A 41 0.47 -16.76 -14.10
CA GLU A 41 1.52 -16.84 -15.11
C GLU A 41 1.81 -15.45 -15.71
N ALA A 42 0.78 -14.70 -16.09
CA ALA A 42 0.92 -13.34 -16.61
C ALA A 42 1.52 -12.36 -15.59
N ALA A 43 1.25 -12.56 -14.30
CA ALA A 43 1.80 -11.80 -13.20
C ALA A 43 3.21 -12.28 -12.77
N ALA A 44 3.78 -13.31 -13.40
CA ALA A 44 5.02 -13.96 -12.97
C ALA A 44 4.99 -14.34 -11.47
N GLY A 45 3.87 -14.90 -11.01
CA GLY A 45 3.66 -15.28 -9.61
C GLY A 45 3.62 -14.11 -8.62
N THR A 46 3.38 -12.88 -9.09
CA THR A 46 3.33 -11.69 -8.24
C THR A 46 1.89 -11.32 -7.90
N CYS A 47 1.58 -11.20 -6.60
CA CYS A 47 0.26 -10.86 -6.10
C CYS A 47 0.33 -9.66 -5.15
N ALA A 48 -0.63 -8.75 -5.23
CA ALA A 48 -0.75 -7.60 -4.35
C ALA A 48 -1.88 -7.82 -3.35
N LEU A 49 -1.62 -7.56 -2.06
CA LEU A 49 -2.59 -7.51 -0.99
C LEU A 49 -2.76 -6.05 -0.56
N PRO A 50 -3.80 -5.34 -1.01
CA PRO A 50 -4.09 -3.99 -0.54
C PRO A 50 -4.69 -4.04 0.86
N LEU A 51 -3.99 -3.44 1.85
CA LEU A 51 -4.40 -3.40 3.26
C LEU A 51 -4.96 -2.02 3.58
N GLY A 52 -6.28 -1.93 3.63
CA GLY A 52 -6.99 -0.80 4.24
C GLY A 52 -7.53 -1.21 5.61
N ILE A 53 -8.27 -0.32 6.23
CA ILE A 53 -9.01 -0.61 7.48
C ILE A 53 -10.36 0.08 7.47
N ILE A 54 -11.13 -0.16 8.53
CA ILE A 54 -12.42 0.50 8.78
C ILE A 54 -12.27 1.37 10.01
N GLU A 55 -12.19 2.69 9.80
CA GLU A 55 -12.01 3.69 10.85
C GLU A 55 -12.68 5.01 10.50
N LYS A 56 -12.88 5.87 11.50
CA LYS A 56 -13.36 7.24 11.27
C LYS A 56 -12.31 8.04 10.51
N HIS A 57 -12.74 8.84 9.53
CA HIS A 57 -11.92 9.83 8.79
C HIS A 57 -12.52 11.22 8.95
N GLY A 58 -12.42 11.78 10.17
CA GLY A 58 -13.04 13.03 10.51
C GLY A 58 -14.55 13.02 10.25
N PRO A 59 -15.18 14.20 10.08
CA PRO A 59 -16.61 14.29 9.79
C PRO A 59 -16.94 14.08 8.30
N SER A 60 -15.94 14.03 7.43
CA SER A 60 -16.11 14.11 5.97
C SER A 60 -15.93 12.80 5.22
N GLY A 61 -15.13 11.87 5.77
CA GLY A 61 -14.78 10.61 5.11
C GLY A 61 -15.71 9.46 5.49
N PRO A 62 -15.98 8.50 4.58
CA PRO A 62 -16.60 7.24 4.94
C PRO A 62 -15.63 6.39 5.78
N LEU A 63 -16.15 5.50 6.60
CA LEU A 63 -15.34 4.60 7.45
C LEU A 63 -14.33 3.76 6.65
N GLY A 64 -14.66 3.41 5.43
CA GLY A 64 -13.81 2.61 4.54
C GLY A 64 -12.87 3.43 3.66
N THR A 65 -12.52 4.67 4.00
CA THR A 65 -11.66 5.56 3.19
C THR A 65 -10.36 4.88 2.76
N ASP A 66 -9.65 4.26 3.70
CA ASP A 66 -8.38 3.56 3.44
C ASP A 66 -8.56 2.39 2.48
N LEU A 67 -9.58 1.55 2.75
CA LEU A 67 -9.89 0.39 1.93
C LEU A 67 -10.24 0.78 0.49
N ILE A 68 -11.07 1.81 0.33
CA ILE A 68 -11.49 2.35 -0.97
C ILE A 68 -10.27 2.87 -1.74
N ASN A 69 -9.45 3.70 -1.09
CA ASN A 69 -8.34 4.38 -1.73
C ASN A 69 -7.23 3.40 -2.12
N VAL A 70 -6.79 2.50 -1.21
CA VAL A 70 -5.72 1.56 -1.52
C VAL A 70 -6.13 0.58 -2.62
N ARG A 71 -7.36 0.10 -2.59
CA ARG A 71 -7.87 -0.82 -3.60
C ARG A 71 -7.98 -0.16 -4.97
N HIS A 72 -8.41 1.08 -5.02
CA HIS A 72 -8.47 1.86 -6.26
C HIS A 72 -7.07 2.10 -6.85
N VAL A 73 -6.11 2.55 -6.02
CA VAL A 73 -4.71 2.74 -6.43
C VAL A 73 -4.09 1.45 -6.94
N THR A 74 -4.31 0.33 -6.25
CA THR A 74 -3.78 -0.98 -6.65
C THR A 74 -4.38 -1.43 -7.99
N GLY A 75 -5.66 -1.17 -8.21
CA GLY A 75 -6.32 -1.45 -9.50
C GLY A 75 -5.73 -0.64 -10.66
N LEU A 76 -5.49 0.67 -10.45
CA LEU A 76 -4.83 1.54 -11.44
C LEU A 76 -3.39 1.07 -11.71
N ALA A 77 -2.64 0.70 -10.68
CA ALA A 77 -1.27 0.20 -10.82
C ALA A 77 -1.23 -1.13 -11.59
N ALA A 78 -2.16 -2.04 -11.33
CA ALA A 78 -2.26 -3.31 -12.04
C ALA A 78 -2.64 -3.15 -13.52
N ALA A 79 -3.30 -2.07 -13.90
CA ALA A 79 -3.55 -1.72 -15.29
C ALA A 79 -2.27 -1.28 -16.03
N GLU A 80 -1.28 -0.71 -15.31
CA GLU A 80 0.03 -0.32 -15.86
C GLU A 80 1.06 -1.47 -15.80
N GLU A 81 1.02 -2.24 -14.72
CA GLU A 81 1.89 -3.40 -14.49
C GLU A 81 1.08 -4.53 -13.87
N TYR A 82 0.65 -5.49 -14.70
CA TYR A 82 -0.30 -6.53 -14.32
C TYR A 82 0.16 -7.32 -13.11
N THR A 83 -0.68 -7.44 -12.09
CA THR A 83 -0.49 -8.27 -10.89
C THR A 83 -1.84 -8.78 -10.42
N VAL A 84 -1.90 -9.94 -9.77
CA VAL A 84 -3.14 -10.44 -9.18
C VAL A 84 -3.41 -9.70 -7.87
N ILE A 85 -4.60 -9.11 -7.74
CA ILE A 85 -5.01 -8.34 -6.56
C ILE A 85 -5.87 -9.22 -5.67
N PHE A 86 -5.42 -9.46 -4.44
CA PHE A 86 -6.18 -10.17 -3.42
C PHE A 86 -7.50 -9.42 -3.09
N PRO A 87 -8.58 -10.11 -2.70
CA PRO A 87 -9.84 -9.49 -2.30
C PRO A 87 -9.70 -8.43 -1.20
N GLU A 88 -10.80 -7.79 -0.83
CA GLU A 88 -10.81 -6.75 0.20
C GLU A 88 -10.25 -7.26 1.54
N TYR A 89 -9.25 -6.54 2.07
CA TYR A 89 -8.60 -6.85 3.34
C TYR A 89 -8.60 -5.60 4.23
N TYR A 90 -9.32 -5.67 5.34
CA TYR A 90 -9.55 -4.52 6.25
C TYR A 90 -9.02 -4.75 7.67
N VAL A 91 -8.14 -5.74 7.85
CA VAL A 91 -7.55 -6.05 9.16
C VAL A 91 -6.18 -5.40 9.28
N GLY A 92 -6.02 -4.56 10.30
CA GLY A 92 -4.76 -3.83 10.54
C GLY A 92 -4.75 -3.17 11.91
N GLN A 93 -3.69 -2.43 12.21
CA GLN A 93 -3.52 -1.71 13.46
C GLN A 93 -4.38 -0.44 13.46
N ILE A 94 -5.30 -0.28 14.45
CA ILE A 94 -6.20 0.88 14.59
C ILE A 94 -6.70 1.05 16.03
N PHE A 95 -5.90 0.71 17.02
CA PHE A 95 -6.31 0.80 18.42
C PHE A 95 -6.63 2.24 18.87
N GLU A 96 -5.94 3.22 18.32
CA GLU A 96 -6.10 4.65 18.62
C GLU A 96 -7.48 5.21 18.26
N ALA A 97 -8.25 4.51 17.41
CA ALA A 97 -9.59 4.90 17.00
C ALA A 97 -10.71 4.04 17.58
N GLU A 98 -10.44 3.10 18.48
CA GLU A 98 -11.47 2.24 19.10
C GLU A 98 -12.61 3.01 19.79
N HIS A 99 -12.34 4.23 20.26
CA HIS A 99 -13.31 5.12 20.88
C HIS A 99 -14.26 5.79 19.86
N GLN A 100 -14.02 5.61 18.55
CA GLN A 100 -14.83 6.21 17.49
C GLN A 100 -15.86 5.20 16.96
N PRO A 101 -17.12 5.64 16.70
CA PRO A 101 -18.15 4.75 16.19
C PRO A 101 -17.78 4.18 14.81
N GLY A 102 -18.03 2.88 14.64
CA GLY A 102 -17.83 2.19 13.37
C GLY A 102 -16.39 1.72 13.10
N THR A 103 -15.42 2.03 13.97
CA THR A 103 -14.07 1.47 13.88
C THR A 103 -14.09 -0.03 14.18
N ILE A 104 -13.34 -0.81 13.40
CA ILE A 104 -13.17 -2.26 13.61
C ILE A 104 -11.71 -2.52 13.97
N ALA A 105 -11.44 -2.69 15.26
CA ALA A 105 -10.11 -2.99 15.79
C ALA A 105 -10.08 -4.43 16.34
N TYR A 106 -9.37 -5.30 15.63
CA TYR A 106 -9.11 -6.66 16.11
C TYR A 106 -7.92 -6.69 17.06
N SER A 107 -7.87 -7.68 17.96
CA SER A 107 -6.72 -7.86 18.84
C SER A 107 -5.41 -8.02 18.03
N SER A 108 -4.29 -7.58 18.58
CA SER A 108 -2.98 -7.65 17.91
C SER A 108 -2.60 -9.06 17.48
N ARG A 109 -2.94 -10.07 18.30
CA ARG A 109 -2.73 -11.47 17.96
C ARG A 109 -3.54 -11.85 16.71
N LEU A 110 -4.85 -11.54 16.69
CA LEU A 110 -5.70 -11.88 15.57
C LEU A 110 -5.29 -11.15 14.29
N GLN A 111 -4.83 -9.89 14.39
CA GLN A 111 -4.29 -9.16 13.23
C GLN A 111 -3.11 -9.89 12.58
N LEU A 112 -2.15 -10.35 13.40
CA LEU A 112 -0.97 -11.08 12.91
C LEU A 112 -1.35 -12.47 12.40
N ASP A 113 -2.19 -13.21 13.11
CA ASP A 113 -2.64 -14.54 12.71
C ASP A 113 -3.40 -14.48 11.38
N MET A 114 -4.35 -13.56 11.21
CA MET A 114 -5.10 -13.39 9.96
C MET A 114 -4.20 -12.97 8.80
N LEU A 115 -3.25 -12.07 9.03
CA LEU A 115 -2.33 -11.67 7.96
C LEU A 115 -1.41 -12.84 7.57
N GLN A 116 -0.92 -13.63 8.54
CA GLN A 116 -0.11 -14.80 8.29
C GLN A 116 -0.87 -15.88 7.51
N GLU A 117 -2.09 -16.21 7.93
CA GLU A 117 -2.93 -17.17 7.22
C GLU A 117 -3.23 -16.69 5.79
N THR A 118 -3.53 -15.40 5.63
CA THR A 118 -3.79 -14.82 4.31
C THR A 118 -2.60 -14.96 3.37
N VAL A 119 -1.39 -14.58 3.80
CA VAL A 119 -0.20 -14.69 2.93
C VAL A 119 0.18 -16.15 2.70
N SER A 120 -0.06 -17.04 3.68
CA SER A 120 0.16 -18.47 3.52
C SER A 120 -0.79 -19.07 2.46
N GLU A 121 -2.07 -18.68 2.47
CA GLU A 121 -3.03 -19.09 1.46
C GLU A 121 -2.70 -18.49 0.08
N MET A 122 -2.23 -17.25 0.02
CA MET A 122 -1.72 -16.68 -1.24
C MET A 122 -0.56 -17.51 -1.79
N GLY A 123 0.41 -17.86 -0.94
CA GLY A 123 1.54 -18.72 -1.28
C GLY A 123 1.12 -20.11 -1.76
N ARG A 124 0.22 -20.77 -1.02
CA ARG A 124 -0.34 -22.07 -1.38
C ARG A 124 -1.03 -22.06 -2.75
N ASN A 125 -1.67 -20.93 -3.10
CA ASN A 125 -2.32 -20.73 -4.39
C ASN A 125 -1.37 -20.27 -5.51
N GLY A 126 -0.06 -20.19 -5.27
CA GLY A 126 0.94 -19.93 -6.30
C GLY A 126 1.51 -18.53 -6.36
N CYS A 127 1.14 -17.62 -5.44
CA CYS A 127 1.83 -16.35 -5.30
C CYS A 127 3.24 -16.58 -4.75
N ARG A 128 4.27 -16.26 -5.53
CA ARG A 128 5.68 -16.41 -5.13
C ARG A 128 6.29 -15.11 -4.60
N LYS A 129 5.75 -13.98 -5.03
CA LYS A 129 6.11 -12.64 -4.59
C LYS A 129 4.83 -11.93 -4.14
N ILE A 130 4.68 -11.74 -2.83
CA ILE A 130 3.47 -11.15 -2.22
C ILE A 130 3.78 -9.73 -1.81
N ILE A 131 3.03 -8.77 -2.33
CA ILE A 131 3.22 -7.34 -2.10
C ILE A 131 2.13 -6.86 -1.14
N LEU A 132 2.50 -6.52 0.09
CA LEU A 132 1.64 -5.82 1.03
C LEU A 132 1.60 -4.34 0.64
N VAL A 133 0.46 -3.85 0.16
CA VAL A 133 0.29 -2.46 -0.22
C VAL A 133 -0.35 -1.69 0.93
N LYS A 134 0.41 -0.78 1.54
CA LYS A 134 -0.06 0.01 2.67
C LYS A 134 -1.15 1.00 2.24
N GLY A 135 -2.34 0.88 2.82
CA GLY A 135 -3.45 1.82 2.64
C GLY A 135 -3.78 2.65 3.89
N HIS A 136 -3.15 2.35 5.03
CA HIS A 136 -3.46 2.96 6.33
C HIS A 136 -2.19 3.36 7.08
N GLY A 137 -2.24 4.53 7.75
CA GLY A 137 -1.10 5.08 8.49
C GLY A 137 -0.64 4.23 9.68
N GLY A 138 -1.56 3.67 10.46
CA GLY A 138 -1.28 2.80 11.59
C GLY A 138 -0.49 1.54 11.24
N ASN A 139 -0.56 1.11 9.98
CA ASN A 139 0.20 -0.05 9.48
C ASN A 139 1.70 0.24 9.26
N ASN A 140 2.19 1.46 9.53
CA ASN A 140 3.60 1.83 9.36
C ASN A 140 4.57 0.95 10.15
N SER A 141 4.17 0.50 11.35
CA SER A 141 4.98 -0.40 12.18
C SER A 141 4.61 -1.86 11.96
N LEU A 142 3.35 -2.16 11.68
CA LEU A 142 2.85 -3.52 11.49
C LEU A 142 3.48 -4.21 10.27
N LEU A 143 3.46 -3.57 9.11
CA LEU A 143 3.88 -4.23 7.87
C LEU A 143 5.39 -4.52 7.81
N PRO A 144 6.31 -3.61 8.20
CA PRO A 144 7.72 -3.94 8.31
C PRO A 144 8.01 -5.03 9.33
N TYR A 145 7.36 -5.00 10.49
CA TYR A 145 7.48 -6.05 11.50
C TYR A 145 6.97 -7.39 10.95
N PHE A 146 5.80 -7.41 10.32
CA PHE A 146 5.25 -8.63 9.71
C PHE A 146 6.17 -9.18 8.62
N ALA A 147 6.73 -8.34 7.76
CA ALA A 147 7.71 -8.78 6.76
C ALA A 147 8.95 -9.41 7.43
N GLN A 148 9.39 -8.86 8.58
CA GLN A 148 10.50 -9.43 9.35
C GLN A 148 10.13 -10.79 9.97
N THR A 149 8.88 -10.98 10.43
CA THR A 149 8.43 -12.27 11.00
C THR A 149 8.41 -13.40 9.98
N GLN A 150 8.42 -13.09 8.68
CA GLN A 150 8.49 -14.13 7.64
C GLN A 150 9.82 -14.91 7.64
N LEU A 151 10.80 -14.44 8.42
CA LEU A 151 12.07 -15.14 8.64
C LEU A 151 12.03 -16.16 9.80
N ASP A 152 10.88 -16.35 10.45
CA ASP A 152 10.75 -17.34 11.54
C ASP A 152 10.81 -18.79 11.06
N SER A 153 10.38 -19.04 9.82
CA SER A 153 10.35 -20.37 9.23
C SER A 153 10.43 -20.31 7.69
N PRO A 154 10.96 -21.38 7.05
CA PRO A 154 11.07 -21.44 5.60
C PRO A 154 9.73 -21.25 4.88
N ARG A 155 9.75 -20.44 3.83
CA ARG A 155 8.60 -20.16 2.96
C ARG A 155 9.00 -20.40 1.49
N ASP A 156 8.04 -20.77 0.67
CA ASP A 156 8.19 -20.88 -0.79
C ASP A 156 7.74 -19.61 -1.53
N TYR A 157 7.44 -18.55 -0.77
CA TYR A 157 7.15 -17.20 -1.22
C TYR A 157 7.98 -16.18 -0.44
N ILE A 158 8.06 -14.96 -0.97
CA ILE A 158 8.67 -13.81 -0.29
C ILE A 158 7.64 -12.68 -0.16
N VAL A 159 7.67 -11.98 0.97
CA VAL A 159 6.80 -10.84 1.26
C VAL A 159 7.57 -9.53 1.11
N TYR A 160 7.00 -8.59 0.36
CA TYR A 160 7.47 -7.22 0.22
C TYR A 160 6.42 -6.26 0.80
N ALA A 161 6.83 -5.27 1.55
CA ALA A 161 5.96 -4.21 2.02
C ALA A 161 6.19 -2.93 1.21
N VAL A 162 5.18 -2.46 0.48
CA VAL A 162 5.20 -1.17 -0.19
C VAL A 162 4.52 -0.16 0.71
N MET A 163 5.34 0.67 1.37
CA MET A 163 4.90 1.58 2.43
C MET A 163 4.27 2.87 1.91
N GLY A 164 4.20 3.04 0.60
CA GLY A 164 3.87 4.32 0.00
C GLY A 164 5.02 5.32 0.19
N GLY A 165 4.78 6.56 -0.14
CA GLY A 165 5.79 7.59 0.07
C GLY A 165 6.23 8.25 -1.23
N GLY A 166 7.10 9.18 -1.07
CA GLY A 166 7.63 10.08 -2.07
C GLY A 166 7.61 11.50 -1.50
N GLU A 167 8.64 12.27 -1.82
CA GLU A 167 8.74 13.63 -1.34
C GLU A 167 7.59 14.48 -1.91
N MET A 168 7.00 15.31 -1.06
CA MET A 168 5.90 16.21 -1.44
C MET A 168 6.33 17.17 -2.55
N ASP A 169 7.60 17.57 -2.55
CA ASP A 169 8.17 18.46 -3.57
C ASP A 169 8.20 17.82 -4.97
N SER A 170 8.23 16.49 -5.05
CA SER A 170 8.16 15.75 -6.31
C SER A 170 6.73 15.56 -6.82
N MET A 171 5.71 15.99 -6.08
CA MET A 171 4.31 15.88 -6.49
C MET A 171 3.92 16.99 -7.47
N PRO A 172 3.14 16.68 -8.52
CA PRO A 172 2.55 17.69 -9.38
C PRO A 172 1.74 18.70 -8.56
N GLU A 173 1.72 19.96 -8.99
CA GLU A 173 0.97 21.04 -8.31
C GLU A 173 -0.49 20.63 -8.03
N ALA A 174 -1.16 20.02 -9.00
CA ALA A 174 -2.55 19.55 -8.87
C ALA A 174 -2.77 18.47 -7.79
N ALA A 175 -1.71 17.83 -7.29
CA ALA A 175 -1.76 16.81 -6.24
C ALA A 175 -1.35 17.38 -4.87
N ARG A 176 -0.84 18.64 -4.80
CA ARG A 176 -0.41 19.26 -3.55
C ARG A 176 -1.60 19.73 -2.73
N PRO A 177 -1.43 19.84 -1.39
CA PRO A 177 -2.45 20.48 -0.53
C PRO A 177 -2.70 21.91 -0.95
N SER A 178 -3.95 22.39 -0.77
CA SER A 178 -4.32 23.77 -1.08
C SER A 178 -3.56 24.80 -0.24
N ARG A 179 -3.14 24.40 0.97
CA ARG A 179 -2.33 25.19 1.91
C ARG A 179 -1.64 24.24 2.92
N PRO A 180 -0.59 24.69 3.62
CA PRO A 180 0.00 23.91 4.71
C PRO A 180 -1.02 23.54 5.79
N GLY A 181 -0.87 22.34 6.38
CA GLY A 181 -1.64 21.87 7.54
C GLY A 181 -3.08 21.44 7.26
N VAL A 182 -3.51 21.35 5.99
CA VAL A 182 -4.86 20.83 5.67
C VAL A 182 -4.86 19.34 5.33
N ASP A 183 -3.71 18.78 5.01
CA ASP A 183 -3.54 17.34 4.84
C ASP A 183 -3.35 16.66 6.18
N GLY A 184 -3.66 15.38 6.22
CA GLY A 184 -3.61 14.52 7.38
C GLY A 184 -4.74 13.51 7.34
N HIS A 185 -5.00 12.87 8.46
CA HIS A 185 -6.02 11.83 8.57
C HIS A 185 -7.45 12.41 8.43
N GLY A 186 -8.18 11.95 7.44
CA GLY A 186 -9.48 12.52 7.06
C GLY A 186 -9.38 13.93 6.43
N GLY A 187 -8.17 14.40 6.13
CA GLY A 187 -7.88 15.72 5.58
C GLY A 187 -8.16 15.84 4.07
N GLU A 188 -7.68 16.96 3.50
CA GLU A 188 -7.99 17.32 2.13
C GLU A 188 -7.59 16.24 1.10
N GLY A 189 -6.43 15.61 1.28
CA GLY A 189 -5.92 14.61 0.35
C GLY A 189 -6.76 13.32 0.32
N GLU A 190 -7.01 12.73 1.49
CA GLU A 190 -7.78 11.49 1.58
C GLU A 190 -9.20 11.66 1.11
N ILE A 191 -9.84 12.77 1.49
CA ILE A 191 -11.21 13.08 1.06
C ILE A 191 -11.28 13.36 -0.44
N SER A 192 -10.28 14.05 -1.02
CA SER A 192 -10.16 14.22 -2.47
C SER A 192 -10.06 12.87 -3.21
N ASN A 193 -9.29 11.94 -2.66
CA ASN A 193 -9.14 10.59 -3.24
C ASN A 193 -10.47 9.83 -3.25
N VAL A 194 -11.24 9.90 -2.15
CA VAL A 194 -12.59 9.31 -2.10
C VAL A 194 -13.52 9.98 -3.10
N MET A 195 -13.50 11.31 -3.20
CA MET A 195 -14.32 12.03 -4.19
C MET A 195 -14.02 11.61 -5.63
N ALA A 196 -12.77 11.28 -5.93
CA ALA A 196 -12.34 10.84 -7.27
C ALA A 196 -12.64 9.36 -7.53
N SER A 197 -12.49 8.49 -6.53
CA SER A 197 -12.63 7.03 -6.67
C SER A 197 -14.06 6.54 -6.46
N ARG A 198 -14.82 7.18 -5.55
CA ARG A 198 -16.20 6.84 -5.17
C ARG A 198 -17.04 8.09 -4.96
N PRO A 199 -17.42 8.79 -6.03
CA PRO A 199 -18.24 9.99 -5.97
C PRO A 199 -19.50 9.78 -5.12
N GLY A 200 -19.81 10.76 -4.28
CA GLY A 200 -21.00 10.73 -3.41
C GLY A 200 -20.84 10.07 -2.04
N LEU A 201 -19.69 9.44 -1.72
CA LEU A 201 -19.43 8.92 -0.36
C LEU A 201 -18.82 9.96 0.58
N ALA A 202 -17.99 10.85 0.07
CA ALA A 202 -17.39 11.92 0.87
C ALA A 202 -18.37 13.07 1.13
N ARG A 203 -18.14 13.80 2.22
CA ARG A 203 -18.95 14.93 2.69
C ARG A 203 -18.07 16.11 3.10
N PRO A 204 -17.31 16.73 2.16
CA PRO A 204 -16.37 17.82 2.48
C PRO A 204 -17.07 19.02 3.11
N GLU A 205 -18.35 19.24 2.85
CA GLU A 205 -19.19 20.28 3.47
C GLU A 205 -19.32 20.12 4.98
N ARG A 206 -19.01 18.95 5.55
CA ARG A 206 -19.05 18.69 7.00
C ARG A 206 -17.72 18.96 7.68
N ALA A 207 -16.66 19.32 6.96
CA ALA A 207 -15.30 19.46 7.51
C ALA A 207 -15.21 20.38 8.74
N ALA A 208 -16.09 21.40 8.83
CA ALA A 208 -16.12 22.32 9.95
C ALA A 208 -16.88 21.80 11.19
N ALA A 209 -17.51 20.62 11.12
CA ALA A 209 -18.27 20.06 12.24
C ALA A 209 -17.36 19.58 13.39
N GLU A 210 -16.09 19.29 13.10
CA GLU A 210 -15.10 18.86 14.09
C GLU A 210 -13.75 19.55 13.82
N SER A 211 -12.93 19.68 14.88
CA SER A 211 -11.57 20.21 14.76
C SER A 211 -10.58 19.10 14.41
N GLY A 212 -9.78 19.32 13.37
CA GLY A 212 -8.60 18.53 13.03
C GLY A 212 -7.28 19.14 13.50
N ALA A 213 -7.32 20.09 14.43
CA ALA A 213 -6.12 20.73 14.99
C ALA A 213 -5.47 19.82 16.05
N ASP A 214 -4.11 19.78 16.07
CA ASP A 214 -3.33 19.13 17.13
C ASP A 214 -3.64 19.81 18.48
N GLN A 215 -4.11 19.03 19.45
CA GLN A 215 -4.47 19.51 20.79
C GLN A 215 -3.26 19.65 21.71
N ALA A 216 -2.08 19.20 21.28
CA ALA A 216 -0.80 19.28 22.01
C ALA A 216 -0.89 18.82 23.49
N ARG A 217 -1.71 17.78 23.79
CA ARG A 217 -1.97 17.32 25.17
C ARG A 217 -0.88 16.41 25.74
N LEU A 218 0.11 16.05 24.94
CA LEU A 218 1.21 15.20 25.35
C LEU A 218 2.53 15.94 25.10
N ASN A 219 3.33 16.08 26.16
CA ASN A 219 4.64 16.72 26.10
C ASN A 219 5.71 15.71 26.50
N LEU A 220 6.24 14.99 25.51
CA LEU A 220 7.33 14.04 25.66
C LEU A 220 8.53 14.48 24.82
N PRO A 221 9.75 14.18 25.27
CA PRO A 221 10.95 14.42 24.47
C PRO A 221 10.90 13.69 23.10
N ASP A 222 11.61 14.23 22.11
CA ASP A 222 11.77 13.58 20.83
C ASP A 222 12.31 12.15 20.97
N GLY A 223 11.78 11.22 20.19
CA GLY A 223 12.15 9.81 20.25
C GLY A 223 11.43 8.99 21.31
N VAL A 224 10.64 9.61 22.19
CA VAL A 224 9.81 8.88 23.17
C VAL A 224 8.42 8.63 22.56
N TYR A 225 8.05 7.36 22.46
CA TYR A 225 6.78 6.93 21.90
C TYR A 225 5.87 6.31 22.96
N THR A 226 4.57 6.57 22.88
CA THR A 226 3.52 5.91 23.68
C THR A 226 2.28 5.69 22.83
N GLY A 227 1.56 4.59 23.04
CA GLY A 227 0.37 4.24 22.25
C GLY A 227 -0.75 5.28 22.27
N ILE A 228 -0.77 6.17 23.28
CA ILE A 228 -1.80 7.22 23.40
C ILE A 228 -1.51 8.50 22.60
N TRP A 229 -0.37 8.56 21.87
CA TRP A 229 0.14 9.78 21.24
C TRP A 229 -0.86 10.39 20.23
N TRP A 230 -1.52 9.55 19.44
CA TRP A 230 -2.49 10.00 18.42
C TRP A 230 -3.73 10.61 19.10
N TYR A 231 -4.31 9.89 20.05
CA TYR A 231 -5.45 10.40 20.82
C TYR A 231 -5.12 11.70 21.57
N ALA A 232 -3.90 11.85 22.04
CA ALA A 232 -3.47 13.09 22.69
C ALA A 232 -3.48 14.28 21.73
N LYS A 233 -3.13 14.06 20.47
CA LYS A 233 -3.13 15.08 19.43
C LYS A 233 -4.51 15.28 18.83
N PHE A 234 -5.14 14.20 18.39
CA PHE A 234 -6.34 14.21 17.56
C PHE A 234 -7.46 13.34 18.15
N PRO A 235 -8.10 13.78 19.25
CA PRO A 235 -9.13 12.97 19.94
C PRO A 235 -10.38 12.72 19.10
N ASN A 236 -10.63 13.56 18.08
CA ASN A 236 -11.72 13.37 17.13
C ASN A 236 -11.37 12.38 16.00
N HIS A 237 -10.16 11.81 16.03
CA HIS A 237 -9.63 11.00 14.93
C HIS A 237 -9.74 11.73 13.59
N TYR A 238 -9.24 12.96 13.58
CA TYR A 238 -9.26 13.90 12.46
C TYR A 238 -8.05 14.81 12.53
N GLU A 239 -7.24 14.86 11.45
CA GLU A 239 -6.10 15.75 11.29
C GLU A 239 -6.24 16.57 10.02
N GLY A 240 -6.02 17.87 10.09
CA GLY A 240 -6.09 18.76 8.94
C GLY A 240 -7.49 19.34 8.70
N ASN A 241 -7.87 19.51 7.43
CA ASN A 241 -9.16 20.11 7.05
C ASN A 241 -9.59 19.66 5.64
N ALA A 242 -10.72 19.00 5.54
CA ALA A 242 -11.23 18.46 4.28
C ALA A 242 -12.03 19.46 3.41
N ALA A 243 -12.28 20.71 3.89
CA ALA A 243 -13.13 21.67 3.17
C ALA A 243 -12.64 22.03 1.76
N GLY A 244 -11.33 21.95 1.52
CA GLY A 244 -10.70 22.19 0.22
C GLY A 244 -10.59 20.96 -0.68
N ALA A 245 -11.15 19.82 -0.28
CA ALA A 245 -11.06 18.59 -1.07
C ALA A 245 -11.74 18.74 -2.44
N THR A 246 -11.06 18.21 -3.48
CA THR A 246 -11.56 18.27 -4.86
C THR A 246 -11.33 16.97 -5.62
N VAL A 247 -12.22 16.65 -6.55
CA VAL A 247 -12.07 15.51 -7.47
C VAL A 247 -10.78 15.62 -8.28
N ALA A 248 -10.42 16.82 -8.74
CA ALA A 248 -9.24 17.06 -9.56
C ALA A 248 -7.94 16.70 -8.79
N ARG A 249 -7.84 17.12 -7.52
CA ARG A 249 -6.72 16.76 -6.66
C ARG A 249 -6.66 15.24 -6.44
N GLY A 250 -7.79 14.63 -6.09
CA GLY A 250 -7.85 13.18 -5.89
C GLY A 250 -7.40 12.40 -7.12
N GLN A 251 -7.85 12.78 -8.31
CA GLN A 251 -7.40 12.17 -9.57
C GLN A 251 -5.89 12.33 -9.78
N ALA A 252 -5.32 13.49 -9.46
CA ALA A 252 -3.88 13.73 -9.59
C ALA A 252 -3.09 12.88 -8.60
N THR A 253 -3.50 12.86 -7.33
CA THR A 253 -2.86 12.08 -6.26
C THR A 253 -2.91 10.57 -6.54
N LEU A 254 -4.09 10.05 -6.91
CA LEU A 254 -4.29 8.63 -7.22
C LEU A 254 -3.44 8.19 -8.42
N ARG A 255 -3.30 9.01 -9.48
CA ARG A 255 -2.43 8.71 -10.62
C ARG A 255 -0.94 8.64 -10.22
N VAL A 256 -0.49 9.54 -9.35
CA VAL A 256 0.91 9.51 -8.86
C VAL A 256 1.15 8.26 -8.04
N ALA A 257 0.26 7.96 -7.09
CA ALA A 257 0.35 6.77 -6.24
C ALA A 257 0.33 5.48 -7.08
N ALA A 258 -0.55 5.40 -8.08
CA ALA A 258 -0.65 4.24 -8.97
C ALA A 258 0.62 4.01 -9.78
N ARG A 259 1.21 5.06 -10.37
CA ARG A 259 2.48 4.95 -11.11
C ARG A 259 3.62 4.46 -10.22
N ARG A 260 3.78 5.04 -9.02
CA ARG A 260 4.80 4.61 -8.06
C ARG A 260 4.61 3.14 -7.66
N LEU A 261 3.37 2.73 -7.43
CA LEU A 261 3.07 1.33 -7.12
C LEU A 261 3.36 0.42 -8.32
N ALA A 262 3.02 0.82 -9.54
CA ALA A 262 3.34 0.05 -10.76
C ALA A 262 4.86 -0.10 -10.96
N GLU A 263 5.63 0.94 -10.68
CA GLU A 263 7.11 0.88 -10.69
C GLU A 263 7.65 -0.10 -9.64
N ALA A 264 7.08 -0.08 -8.42
CA ALA A 264 7.44 -1.03 -7.36
C ALA A 264 7.07 -2.47 -7.76
N ILE A 265 5.87 -2.71 -8.29
CA ILE A 265 5.45 -4.03 -8.80
C ILE A 265 6.42 -4.53 -9.87
N ARG A 266 6.78 -3.67 -10.83
CA ARG A 266 7.73 -4.00 -11.90
C ARG A 266 9.11 -4.37 -11.35
N ALA A 267 9.61 -3.63 -10.37
CA ALA A 267 10.89 -3.92 -9.72
C ALA A 267 10.84 -5.26 -8.97
N ILE A 268 9.79 -5.49 -8.19
CA ILE A 268 9.59 -6.75 -7.43
C ILE A 268 9.45 -7.95 -8.37
N LYS A 269 8.73 -7.83 -9.48
CA LYS A 269 8.64 -8.92 -10.48
C LYS A 269 10.02 -9.36 -10.99
N ARG A 270 10.93 -8.43 -11.16
CA ARG A 270 12.31 -8.69 -11.66
C ARG A 270 13.28 -9.10 -10.57
N ASP A 271 12.91 -8.96 -9.31
CA ASP A 271 13.80 -9.29 -8.21
C ASP A 271 13.98 -10.81 -8.07
N GLU A 272 15.15 -11.29 -8.47
CA GLU A 272 15.60 -12.68 -8.25
C GLU A 272 16.58 -12.78 -7.08
N VAL A 273 17.05 -11.63 -6.57
CA VAL A 273 18.04 -11.56 -5.49
C VAL A 273 17.37 -11.84 -4.15
N GLY A 274 16.27 -11.16 -3.84
CA GLY A 274 15.53 -11.34 -2.59
C GLY A 274 15.14 -12.80 -2.33
N PRO A 275 14.45 -13.49 -3.27
CA PRO A 275 14.11 -14.89 -3.11
C PRO A 275 15.33 -15.81 -2.93
N ARG A 276 16.43 -15.52 -3.62
CA ARG A 276 17.69 -16.29 -3.45
C ARG A 276 18.30 -16.09 -2.08
N LEU A 277 18.38 -14.85 -1.61
CA LEU A 277 18.92 -14.52 -0.28
C LEU A 277 18.06 -15.11 0.84
N GLN A 278 16.72 -15.12 0.68
CA GLN A 278 15.84 -15.76 1.64
C GLN A 278 16.10 -17.27 1.75
N ARG A 279 16.28 -17.98 0.63
CA ARG A 279 16.67 -19.41 0.66
C ARG A 279 18.02 -19.62 1.33
N GLU A 280 19.03 -18.83 0.96
CA GLU A 280 20.36 -18.88 1.58
C GLU A 280 20.28 -18.66 3.10
N PHE A 281 19.47 -17.67 3.53
CA PHE A 281 19.25 -17.40 4.95
C PHE A 281 18.72 -18.64 5.69
N PHE A 282 17.69 -19.31 5.16
CA PHE A 282 17.12 -20.50 5.79
C PHE A 282 18.06 -21.69 5.78
N GLU A 283 18.86 -21.89 4.74
CA GLU A 283 19.90 -22.91 4.69
C GLU A 283 20.94 -22.67 5.80
N ARG A 284 21.37 -21.41 5.99
CA ARG A 284 22.31 -21.05 7.05
C ARG A 284 21.67 -21.11 8.44
N MET A 285 20.42 -20.73 8.59
CA MET A 285 19.68 -20.83 9.84
C MET A 285 19.57 -22.29 10.32
N ALA A 286 19.36 -23.23 9.38
CA ALA A 286 19.29 -24.65 9.71
C ALA A 286 20.64 -25.25 10.21
N LYS A 287 21.77 -24.61 9.86
CA LYS A 287 23.13 -25.02 10.26
C LYS A 287 23.95 -23.78 10.59
N PRO A 288 23.74 -23.11 11.75
CA PRO A 288 24.50 -21.94 12.14
C PRO A 288 26.00 -22.27 12.17
N THR A 289 26.78 -21.55 11.39
CA THR A 289 28.24 -21.66 11.35
C THR A 289 28.85 -20.31 11.65
N PRO A 290 30.08 -20.23 12.21
CA PRO A 290 30.79 -18.98 12.34
C PRO A 290 30.83 -18.22 11.01
N PRO A 291 30.89 -16.88 11.02
CA PRO A 291 31.03 -16.09 9.78
C PRO A 291 32.25 -16.60 9.00
N ARG A 292 32.10 -16.82 7.71
CA ARG A 292 33.27 -16.98 6.84
C ARG A 292 33.97 -15.63 6.81
N GLU A 293 35.31 -15.65 6.80
CA GLU A 293 36.07 -14.44 6.45
C GLU A 293 35.47 -13.92 5.14
N GLN A 294 35.11 -12.63 5.16
CA GLN A 294 34.54 -12.00 3.97
C GLN A 294 35.63 -11.92 2.91
N ASP A 295 35.39 -12.55 1.78
CA ASP A 295 36.17 -12.37 0.55
C ASP A 295 35.97 -10.96 0.02
#